data_430ca4a108c12a8c4f563827cedb817e
#
_entry.id   430ca4a108c12a8c4f563827cedb817e
#
_cell.length_a   1.000
_cell.length_b   1.000
_cell.length_c   1.000
_cell.angle_alpha   90.00
_cell.angle_beta   90.00
_cell.angle_gamma   90.00
#
_symmetry.space_group_name_H-M   'P 1'
#
loop_
_entity.id
_entity.type
_entity.pdbx_description
1 polymer ?
#
loop_
_entity_poly.entity_id
_entity_poly.type
_entity_poly.pdbx_seq_one_letter_code
_entity_poly.pdbx_strand_id
1 'polypeptide(L)'
;MIQGGSATQAKSRQSRKIRMGMIGGSQEAFIGAVHRRGSQLDGEIELVCGAFSSSAEKSKATGEALYLPENRVYGSYEEMILKEKELPEGERMDFVSIVTPNHVHFPAAKMALENGFHVVCDKPATLNLAEAKELKKIIAKSGLIFALTHNYTAYPMVKEAKHLVDSGQLGEIRKIIVEYPQGWLIDLVEATGQKQAAWRTDPARCGAAGAIGDIGTHCENLIEYITGLHIKELCADLTIFVEGRMLDDDGNILIHYDNGAKGILHCSQICNGEENDFNFRIYGSKAGITWHQMEPNTMVFRTRDEGARIIRTAVGQLSPAANAHTRQPAGHPEGYVETFANIYRNFAFALRARWEGKAQDPLYDFPGIDEGIMGMAFIENVVRSAQDNTNKWTKFEL
;
A
#
# COMPACT_ATOMS: atom_id res chain seq x y z
N MET A 1 8.48 -19.42 41.87
CA MET A 1 7.09 -19.04 41.64
C MET A 1 7.06 -17.83 40.69
N ILE A 2 7.24 -18.04 39.39
CA ILE A 2 6.98 -17.04 38.35
C ILE A 2 6.59 -17.84 37.09
N GLN A 3 5.34 -18.31 37.03
CA GLN A 3 4.80 -18.95 35.81
C GLN A 3 3.30 -18.65 35.59
N GLY A 4 2.69 -17.75 36.39
CA GLY A 4 1.25 -17.45 36.31
C GLY A 4 0.87 -16.26 35.42
N GLY A 5 1.80 -15.35 35.06
CA GLY A 5 1.47 -14.11 34.37
C GLY A 5 1.36 -14.24 32.83
N SER A 6 2.13 -15.14 32.20
CA SER A 6 2.21 -15.29 30.75
C SER A 6 0.94 -15.91 30.14
N ALA A 7 0.39 -16.95 30.75
CA ALA A 7 -0.78 -17.65 30.23
C ALA A 7 -2.08 -16.84 30.35
N THR A 8 -2.21 -16.02 31.38
CA THR A 8 -3.40 -15.17 31.61
C THR A 8 -3.41 -13.96 30.65
N GLN A 9 -2.24 -13.36 30.38
CA GLN A 9 -2.11 -12.27 29.40
C GLN A 9 -2.36 -12.73 27.96
N ALA A 10 -1.86 -13.90 27.57
CA ALA A 10 -2.11 -14.45 26.24
C ALA A 10 -3.61 -14.70 26.00
N LYS A 11 -4.34 -15.24 26.98
CA LYS A 11 -5.81 -15.41 26.88
C LYS A 11 -6.56 -14.09 26.76
N SER A 12 -6.13 -13.01 27.42
CA SER A 12 -6.77 -11.71 27.33
C SER A 12 -6.62 -11.06 25.94
N ARG A 13 -5.49 -11.23 25.26
CA ARG A 13 -5.28 -10.74 23.88
C ARG A 13 -6.11 -11.49 22.85
N GLN A 14 -6.28 -12.78 22.99
CA GLN A 14 -7.10 -13.61 22.11
C GLN A 14 -8.60 -13.34 22.20
N SER A 15 -9.08 -12.82 23.33
CA SER A 15 -10.51 -12.60 23.60
C SER A 15 -11.01 -11.19 23.28
N ARG A 16 -10.16 -10.30 22.77
CA ARG A 16 -10.51 -8.93 22.43
C ARG A 16 -10.14 -8.54 21.01
N LYS A 17 -10.71 -7.46 20.50
CA LYS A 17 -10.25 -6.82 19.25
C LYS A 17 -8.82 -6.31 19.40
N ILE A 18 -8.13 -6.25 18.28
CA ILE A 18 -6.82 -5.62 18.16
C ILE A 18 -7.01 -4.11 18.19
N ARG A 19 -6.25 -3.40 19.00
CA ARG A 19 -6.39 -1.97 19.23
C ARG A 19 -5.50 -1.16 18.32
N MET A 20 -6.10 -0.31 17.51
CA MET A 20 -5.44 0.57 16.57
C MET A 20 -5.33 1.99 17.13
N GLY A 21 -4.12 2.56 17.13
CA GLY A 21 -3.91 4.01 17.16
C GLY A 21 -3.81 4.54 15.74
N MET A 22 -4.15 5.82 15.49
CA MET A 22 -4.03 6.43 14.16
C MET A 22 -3.24 7.73 14.21
N ILE A 23 -2.27 7.87 13.30
CA ILE A 23 -1.50 9.10 13.08
C ILE A 23 -1.91 9.70 11.74
N GLY A 24 -2.40 10.94 11.75
CA GLY A 24 -3.03 11.57 10.59
C GLY A 24 -4.49 11.16 10.40
N GLY A 25 -5.05 11.39 9.22
CA GLY A 25 -6.42 10.98 8.91
C GLY A 25 -7.51 11.81 9.55
N SER A 26 -7.31 13.15 9.69
CA SER A 26 -8.35 14.08 10.14
C SER A 26 -9.62 13.99 9.28
N GLN A 27 -10.72 14.60 9.74
CA GLN A 27 -12.01 14.60 9.02
C GLN A 27 -11.90 15.04 7.56
N GLU A 28 -10.96 15.94 7.25
CA GLU A 28 -10.74 16.47 5.92
C GLU A 28 -9.81 15.60 5.05
N ALA A 29 -9.27 14.51 5.62
CA ALA A 29 -8.32 13.62 4.93
C ALA A 29 -9.06 12.40 4.36
N PHE A 30 -9.11 12.29 3.03
CA PHE A 30 -9.76 11.17 2.32
C PHE A 30 -9.26 9.80 2.80
N ILE A 31 -7.93 9.62 2.78
CA ILE A 31 -7.35 8.29 3.00
C ILE A 31 -7.56 7.77 4.44
N GLY A 32 -7.57 8.65 5.44
CA GLY A 32 -7.82 8.26 6.83
C GLY A 32 -9.18 7.60 7.04
N ALA A 33 -10.22 8.07 6.34
CA ALA A 33 -11.54 7.46 6.39
C ALA A 33 -11.55 6.07 5.73
N VAL A 34 -10.79 5.87 4.66
CA VAL A 34 -10.64 4.57 3.98
C VAL A 34 -9.96 3.56 4.90
N HIS A 35 -8.85 3.94 5.54
CA HIS A 35 -8.15 3.08 6.50
C HIS A 35 -9.04 2.69 7.69
N ARG A 36 -9.80 3.63 8.25
CA ARG A 36 -10.75 3.33 9.35
C ARG A 36 -11.84 2.35 8.93
N ARG A 37 -12.44 2.54 7.73
CA ARG A 37 -13.45 1.61 7.20
C ARG A 37 -12.86 0.23 6.95
N GLY A 38 -11.72 0.16 6.28
CA GLY A 38 -11.03 -1.10 5.97
C GLY A 38 -10.63 -1.85 7.24
N SER A 39 -10.02 -1.17 8.22
CA SER A 39 -9.56 -1.83 9.46
C SER A 39 -10.71 -2.42 10.30
N GLN A 40 -11.90 -1.86 10.22
CA GLN A 40 -13.05 -2.27 11.03
C GLN A 40 -13.98 -3.26 10.34
N LEU A 41 -13.87 -3.43 9.01
CA LEU A 41 -14.83 -4.17 8.20
C LEU A 41 -15.01 -5.63 8.65
N ASP A 42 -13.93 -6.30 9.00
CA ASP A 42 -13.95 -7.72 9.42
C ASP A 42 -14.13 -7.89 10.94
N GLY A 43 -14.29 -6.81 11.69
CA GLY A 43 -14.55 -6.86 13.14
C GLY A 43 -13.33 -7.21 14.01
N GLU A 44 -12.15 -7.46 13.43
CA GLU A 44 -10.93 -7.84 14.14
C GLU A 44 -10.25 -6.68 14.88
N ILE A 45 -10.44 -5.45 14.39
CA ILE A 45 -9.72 -4.25 14.83
C ILE A 45 -10.71 -3.19 15.34
N GLU A 46 -10.29 -2.45 16.37
CA GLU A 46 -10.99 -1.26 16.86
C GLU A 46 -10.04 -0.05 16.94
N LEU A 47 -10.51 1.13 16.56
CA LEU A 47 -9.80 2.38 16.76
C LEU A 47 -9.97 2.82 18.21
N VAL A 48 -8.86 2.98 18.94
CA VAL A 48 -8.90 3.33 20.37
C VAL A 48 -8.28 4.67 20.72
N CYS A 49 -7.40 5.21 19.85
CA CYS A 49 -6.74 6.49 20.07
C CYS A 49 -6.27 7.11 18.77
N GLY A 50 -5.88 8.38 18.81
CA GLY A 50 -5.28 9.01 17.63
C GLY A 50 -4.66 10.37 17.87
N ALA A 51 -3.69 10.70 16.98
CA ALA A 51 -3.14 12.03 16.73
C ALA A 51 -3.45 12.39 15.28
N PHE A 52 -4.66 12.91 15.04
CA PHE A 52 -5.26 12.98 13.71
C PHE A 52 -4.75 14.13 12.85
N SER A 53 -4.06 15.09 13.44
CA SER A 53 -3.55 16.29 12.76
C SER A 53 -2.32 16.84 13.49
N SER A 54 -1.48 17.61 12.78
CA SER A 54 -0.45 18.46 13.39
C SER A 54 -1.03 19.64 14.18
N SER A 55 -2.33 19.96 14.01
CA SER A 55 -3.07 20.89 14.87
C SER A 55 -3.79 20.09 15.96
N ALA A 56 -3.46 20.38 17.22
CA ALA A 56 -4.12 19.73 18.37
C ALA A 56 -5.64 19.96 18.38
N GLU A 57 -6.10 21.15 17.98
CA GLU A 57 -7.52 21.49 17.86
C GLU A 57 -8.23 20.60 16.82
N LYS A 58 -7.64 20.45 15.61
CA LYS A 58 -8.19 19.57 14.57
C LYS A 58 -8.12 18.10 14.95
N SER A 59 -7.09 17.71 15.69
CA SER A 59 -6.98 16.35 16.23
C SER A 59 -8.12 16.08 17.20
N LYS A 60 -8.36 17.00 18.15
CA LYS A 60 -9.46 16.92 19.14
C LYS A 60 -10.82 16.84 18.42
N ALA A 61 -11.12 17.75 17.52
CA ALA A 61 -12.39 17.75 16.77
C ALA A 61 -12.60 16.44 15.99
N THR A 62 -11.53 15.87 15.45
CA THR A 62 -11.61 14.57 14.76
C THR A 62 -11.89 13.42 15.75
N GLY A 63 -11.25 13.42 16.91
CA GLY A 63 -11.51 12.43 17.95
C GLY A 63 -12.95 12.46 18.46
N GLU A 64 -13.49 13.67 18.70
CA GLU A 64 -14.90 13.87 19.06
C GLU A 64 -15.86 13.30 18.02
N ALA A 65 -15.62 13.60 16.76
CA ALA A 65 -16.45 13.08 15.64
C ALA A 65 -16.33 11.55 15.46
N LEU A 66 -15.27 10.94 15.98
CA LEU A 66 -15.07 9.48 15.99
C LEU A 66 -15.51 8.84 17.32
N TYR A 67 -16.12 9.60 18.21
CA TYR A 67 -16.58 9.15 19.52
C TYR A 67 -15.48 8.55 20.41
N LEU A 68 -14.24 9.02 20.25
CA LEU A 68 -13.12 8.58 21.09
C LEU A 68 -13.14 9.31 22.45
N PRO A 69 -12.73 8.66 23.54
CA PRO A 69 -12.51 9.32 24.82
C PRO A 69 -11.51 10.46 24.69
N GLU A 70 -11.79 11.62 25.30
CA GLU A 70 -10.93 12.81 25.18
C GLU A 70 -9.47 12.54 25.58
N ASN A 71 -9.27 11.74 26.63
CA ASN A 71 -7.95 11.33 27.12
C ASN A 71 -7.21 10.32 26.20
N ARG A 72 -7.81 9.93 25.09
CA ARG A 72 -7.21 9.07 24.05
C ARG A 72 -7.04 9.80 22.72
N VAL A 73 -7.21 11.12 22.70
CA VAL A 73 -6.99 11.99 21.54
C VAL A 73 -5.84 12.95 21.87
N TYR A 74 -4.77 12.87 21.09
CA TYR A 74 -3.50 13.50 21.37
C TYR A 74 -3.20 14.65 20.41
N GLY A 75 -2.40 15.62 20.90
CA GLY A 75 -2.00 16.79 20.11
C GLY A 75 -0.91 16.48 19.08
N SER A 76 -0.09 15.45 19.33
CA SER A 76 0.96 14.99 18.41
C SER A 76 1.10 13.46 18.48
N TYR A 77 1.77 12.87 17.45
CA TYR A 77 2.03 11.43 17.45
C TYR A 77 3.08 11.03 18.49
N GLU A 78 4.00 11.91 18.80
CA GLU A 78 5.00 11.70 19.85
C GLU A 78 4.33 11.55 21.22
N GLU A 79 3.42 12.48 21.53
CA GLU A 79 2.62 12.41 22.76
C GLU A 79 1.80 11.11 22.80
N MET A 80 1.12 10.77 21.71
CA MET A 80 0.32 9.55 21.61
C MET A 80 1.15 8.30 21.90
N ILE A 81 2.29 8.13 21.23
CA ILE A 81 3.12 6.93 21.38
C ILE A 81 3.63 6.80 22.82
N LEU A 82 4.09 7.90 23.43
CA LEU A 82 4.62 7.87 24.78
C LEU A 82 3.53 7.60 25.81
N LYS A 83 2.39 8.26 25.70
CA LYS A 83 1.25 8.06 26.60
C LYS A 83 0.63 6.68 26.49
N GLU A 84 0.47 6.18 25.28
CA GLU A 84 -0.03 4.82 25.06
C GLU A 84 0.92 3.76 25.63
N LYS A 85 2.23 3.98 25.56
CA LYS A 85 3.23 3.08 26.18
C LYS A 85 3.09 3.00 27.70
N GLU A 86 2.68 4.06 28.37
CA GLU A 86 2.47 4.10 29.82
C GLU A 86 1.22 3.31 30.27
N LEU A 87 0.26 3.08 29.37
CA LEU A 87 -0.96 2.35 29.69
C LEU A 87 -0.70 0.84 29.85
N PRO A 88 -1.52 0.16 30.66
CA PRO A 88 -1.47 -1.30 30.77
C PRO A 88 -1.64 -1.98 29.41
N GLU A 89 -0.97 -3.10 29.21
CA GLU A 89 -0.98 -3.86 27.97
C GLU A 89 -2.40 -4.25 27.48
N GLY A 90 -3.34 -4.42 28.41
CA GLY A 90 -4.75 -4.68 28.13
C GLY A 90 -5.55 -3.44 27.66
N GLU A 91 -5.00 -2.23 27.76
CA GLU A 91 -5.68 -0.96 27.48
C GLU A 91 -5.04 -0.17 26.34
N ARG A 92 -3.72 -0.19 26.21
CA ARG A 92 -2.98 0.55 25.20
C ARG A 92 -3.27 0.03 23.78
N MET A 93 -2.93 0.81 22.78
CA MET A 93 -2.93 0.36 21.38
C MET A 93 -1.96 -0.83 21.19
N ASP A 94 -2.26 -1.71 20.26
CA ASP A 94 -1.37 -2.81 19.85
C ASP A 94 -0.51 -2.40 18.66
N PHE A 95 -1.04 -1.56 17.79
CA PHE A 95 -0.36 -1.05 16.62
C PHE A 95 -0.83 0.36 16.26
N VAL A 96 -0.06 1.02 15.40
CA VAL A 96 -0.42 2.33 14.86
C VAL A 96 -0.61 2.25 13.35
N SER A 97 -1.67 2.92 12.85
CA SER A 97 -1.89 3.17 11.43
C SER A 97 -1.39 4.58 11.09
N ILE A 98 -0.43 4.70 10.17
CA ILE A 98 0.18 5.97 9.76
C ILE A 98 -0.38 6.36 8.41
N VAL A 99 -1.12 7.48 8.33
CA VAL A 99 -1.83 7.96 7.15
C VAL A 99 -1.59 9.46 6.94
N THR A 100 -0.35 9.85 7.02
CA THR A 100 0.17 11.22 6.93
C THR A 100 0.76 11.51 5.55
N PRO A 101 1.19 12.73 5.24
CA PRO A 101 2.12 12.97 4.13
C PRO A 101 3.45 12.19 4.31
N ASN A 102 4.11 11.85 3.19
CA ASN A 102 5.23 10.92 3.13
C ASN A 102 6.39 11.24 4.10
N HIS A 103 6.73 12.53 4.27
CA HIS A 103 7.84 12.96 5.15
C HIS A 103 7.64 12.60 6.63
N VAL A 104 6.44 12.25 7.06
CA VAL A 104 6.13 11.84 8.44
C VAL A 104 6.19 10.33 8.62
N HIS A 105 6.15 9.54 7.52
CA HIS A 105 6.09 8.08 7.61
C HIS A 105 7.27 7.48 8.37
N PHE A 106 8.50 7.82 7.97
CA PHE A 106 9.71 7.29 8.61
C PHE A 106 9.82 7.66 10.09
N PRO A 107 9.80 8.95 10.50
CA PRO A 107 9.96 9.31 11.92
C PRO A 107 8.84 8.71 12.80
N ALA A 108 7.60 8.67 12.33
CA ALA A 108 6.49 8.10 13.08
C ALA A 108 6.60 6.57 13.21
N ALA A 109 6.91 5.87 12.12
CA ALA A 109 7.11 4.42 12.13
C ALA A 109 8.29 4.01 13.02
N LYS A 110 9.42 4.72 12.90
CA LYS A 110 10.60 4.51 13.75
C LYS A 110 10.23 4.64 15.22
N MET A 111 9.59 5.74 15.61
CA MET A 111 9.22 5.99 17.00
C MET A 111 8.25 4.93 17.53
N ALA A 112 7.26 4.51 16.73
CA ALA A 112 6.32 3.46 17.12
C ALA A 112 7.03 2.12 17.36
N LEU A 113 7.88 1.68 16.43
CA LEU A 113 8.63 0.43 16.54
C LEU A 113 9.61 0.44 17.73
N GLU A 114 10.33 1.54 17.95
CA GLU A 114 11.25 1.69 19.09
C GLU A 114 10.51 1.70 20.44
N ASN A 115 9.22 2.00 20.45
CA ASN A 115 8.37 1.99 21.64
C ASN A 115 7.49 0.73 21.78
N GLY A 116 7.68 -0.28 20.93
CA GLY A 116 7.05 -1.58 21.08
C GLY A 116 5.69 -1.71 20.40
N PHE A 117 5.34 -0.81 19.47
CA PHE A 117 4.09 -0.86 18.71
C PHE A 117 4.35 -1.37 17.28
N HIS A 118 3.48 -2.29 16.82
CA HIS A 118 3.45 -2.70 15.41
C HIS A 118 2.96 -1.54 14.54
N VAL A 119 3.22 -1.60 13.23
CA VAL A 119 2.91 -0.50 12.31
C VAL A 119 2.18 -1.01 11.07
N VAL A 120 1.12 -0.31 10.68
CA VAL A 120 0.55 -0.30 9.33
C VAL A 120 0.78 1.10 8.78
N CYS A 121 1.51 1.23 7.68
CA CYS A 121 1.86 2.52 7.10
C CYS A 121 1.26 2.67 5.70
N ASP A 122 0.78 3.88 5.38
CA ASP A 122 0.40 4.18 4.00
C ASP A 122 1.65 4.25 3.09
N LYS A 123 1.44 4.06 1.81
CA LYS A 123 2.51 4.13 0.80
C LYS A 123 2.81 5.61 0.40
N PRO A 124 4.00 5.89 -0.10
CA PRO A 124 5.21 5.06 -0.06
C PRO A 124 5.74 4.90 1.37
N ALA A 125 6.59 3.91 1.61
CA ALA A 125 7.03 3.58 2.97
C ALA A 125 7.73 4.74 3.69
N THR A 126 8.48 5.55 2.95
CA THR A 126 9.32 6.64 3.47
C THR A 126 9.44 7.76 2.42
N LEU A 127 10.23 8.80 2.73
CA LEU A 127 10.48 9.90 1.80
C LEU A 127 11.56 9.56 0.75
N ASN A 128 12.50 8.66 1.07
CA ASN A 128 13.63 8.27 0.23
C ASN A 128 14.09 6.83 0.55
N LEU A 129 14.92 6.27 -0.35
CA LEU A 129 15.42 4.90 -0.22
C LEU A 129 16.32 4.69 1.02
N ALA A 130 17.09 5.70 1.42
CA ALA A 130 17.95 5.58 2.59
C ALA A 130 17.15 5.39 3.88
N GLU A 131 16.06 6.14 4.04
CA GLU A 131 15.11 5.96 5.16
C GLU A 131 14.45 4.59 5.15
N ALA A 132 14.05 4.07 3.97
CA ALA A 132 13.44 2.74 3.85
C ALA A 132 14.42 1.63 4.28
N LYS A 133 15.68 1.72 3.88
CA LYS A 133 16.74 0.79 4.32
C LYS A 133 17.01 0.87 5.81
N GLU A 134 16.99 2.07 6.39
CA GLU A 134 17.13 2.25 7.83
C GLU A 134 15.92 1.69 8.59
N LEU A 135 14.71 1.93 8.08
CA LEU A 135 13.48 1.39 8.67
C LEU A 135 13.50 -0.16 8.69
N LYS A 136 14.01 -0.81 7.64
CA LYS A 136 14.20 -2.27 7.61
C LYS A 136 15.08 -2.77 8.78
N LYS A 137 16.17 -2.06 9.08
CA LYS A 137 17.04 -2.41 10.22
C LYS A 137 16.32 -2.26 11.56
N ILE A 138 15.53 -1.19 11.70
CA ILE A 138 14.73 -0.93 12.91
C ILE A 138 13.67 -2.03 13.10
N ILE A 139 12.95 -2.41 12.03
CA ILE A 139 11.98 -3.51 12.04
C ILE A 139 12.65 -4.81 12.46
N ALA A 140 13.78 -5.16 11.85
CA ALA A 140 14.52 -6.37 12.19
C ALA A 140 14.98 -6.37 13.66
N LYS A 141 15.44 -5.25 14.18
CA LYS A 141 15.88 -5.10 15.58
C LYS A 141 14.70 -5.17 16.56
N SER A 142 13.58 -4.55 16.25
CA SER A 142 12.39 -4.55 17.11
C SER A 142 11.68 -5.91 17.09
N GLY A 143 11.82 -6.66 16.00
CA GLY A 143 11.09 -7.88 15.73
C GLY A 143 9.58 -7.67 15.61
N LEU A 144 9.10 -6.45 15.41
CA LEU A 144 7.68 -6.11 15.28
C LEU A 144 7.22 -6.25 13.82
N ILE A 145 5.91 -6.32 13.62
CA ILE A 145 5.30 -6.40 12.29
C ILE A 145 5.17 -5.00 11.73
N PHE A 146 5.59 -4.82 10.47
CA PHE A 146 5.35 -3.64 9.66
C PHE A 146 4.60 -4.07 8.40
N ALA A 147 3.46 -3.45 8.12
CA ALA A 147 2.69 -3.63 6.90
C ALA A 147 2.62 -2.31 6.13
N LEU A 148 2.73 -2.41 4.80
CA LEU A 148 2.62 -1.28 3.88
C LEU A 148 1.34 -1.41 3.06
N THR A 149 0.57 -0.32 2.89
CA THR A 149 -0.73 -0.42 2.24
C THR A 149 -0.67 -0.24 0.72
N HIS A 150 0.10 -1.08 0.03
CA HIS A 150 -0.09 -1.27 -1.41
C HIS A 150 -1.37 -2.09 -1.66
N ASN A 151 -2.50 -1.43 -1.48
CA ASN A 151 -3.82 -2.06 -1.41
C ASN A 151 -4.24 -2.83 -2.67
N TYR A 152 -3.74 -2.46 -3.83
CA TYR A 152 -4.14 -3.11 -5.09
C TYR A 152 -3.72 -4.58 -5.19
N THR A 153 -2.67 -5.00 -4.48
CA THR A 153 -2.26 -6.42 -4.39
C THR A 153 -3.29 -7.28 -3.64
N ALA A 154 -4.21 -6.65 -2.93
CA ALA A 154 -5.19 -7.35 -2.10
C ALA A 154 -6.55 -7.58 -2.79
N TYR A 155 -6.71 -7.21 -4.07
CA TYR A 155 -7.89 -7.60 -4.85
C TYR A 155 -7.92 -9.11 -5.13
N PRO A 156 -9.08 -9.79 -5.00
CA PRO A 156 -9.19 -11.22 -5.30
C PRO A 156 -8.70 -11.59 -6.70
N MET A 157 -9.01 -10.78 -7.72
CA MET A 157 -8.55 -11.04 -9.08
C MET A 157 -7.05 -10.83 -9.28
N VAL A 158 -6.41 -10.00 -8.48
CA VAL A 158 -4.95 -9.85 -8.45
C VAL A 158 -4.29 -11.07 -7.80
N LYS A 159 -4.87 -11.62 -6.72
CA LYS A 159 -4.45 -12.90 -6.13
C LYS A 159 -4.58 -14.04 -7.14
N GLU A 160 -5.66 -14.05 -7.92
CA GLU A 160 -5.87 -15.02 -8.99
C GLU A 160 -4.86 -14.84 -10.14
N ALA A 161 -4.56 -13.60 -10.54
CA ALA A 161 -3.53 -13.31 -11.54
C ALA A 161 -2.15 -13.86 -11.13
N LYS A 162 -1.76 -13.64 -9.87
CA LYS A 162 -0.54 -14.23 -9.31
C LYS A 162 -0.56 -15.76 -9.38
N HIS A 163 -1.66 -16.38 -8.97
CA HIS A 163 -1.81 -17.85 -9.06
C HIS A 163 -1.66 -18.37 -10.49
N LEU A 164 -2.24 -17.70 -11.47
CA LEU A 164 -2.13 -18.10 -12.88
C LEU A 164 -0.68 -18.00 -13.39
N VAL A 165 0.09 -17.03 -12.92
CA VAL A 165 1.52 -16.93 -13.21
C VAL A 165 2.30 -18.03 -12.50
N ASP A 166 2.16 -18.16 -11.19
CA ASP A 166 2.89 -19.12 -10.35
C ASP A 166 2.65 -20.58 -10.76
N SER A 167 1.42 -20.90 -11.21
CA SER A 167 1.06 -22.22 -11.72
C SER A 167 1.52 -22.49 -13.16
N GLY A 168 2.19 -21.52 -13.81
CA GLY A 168 2.72 -21.65 -15.17
C GLY A 168 1.66 -21.67 -16.28
N GLN A 169 0.43 -21.23 -15.98
CA GLN A 169 -0.65 -21.18 -16.99
C GLN A 169 -0.39 -20.13 -18.08
N LEU A 170 0.32 -19.05 -17.73
CA LEU A 170 0.76 -18.07 -18.74
C LEU A 170 2.00 -18.53 -19.52
N GLY A 171 2.75 -19.52 -19.01
CA GLY A 171 4.05 -19.88 -19.52
C GLY A 171 5.11 -18.83 -19.17
N GLU A 172 6.18 -18.74 -19.96
CA GLU A 172 7.21 -17.72 -19.80
C GLU A 172 6.66 -16.32 -20.07
N ILE A 173 6.73 -15.42 -19.09
CA ILE A 173 6.29 -14.02 -19.26
C ILE A 173 7.25 -13.29 -20.20
N ARG A 174 6.69 -12.63 -21.22
CA ARG A 174 7.44 -11.96 -22.30
C ARG A 174 7.18 -10.47 -22.41
N LYS A 175 5.90 -10.05 -22.17
CA LYS A 175 5.49 -8.65 -22.30
C LYS A 175 4.55 -8.27 -21.17
N ILE A 176 4.81 -7.10 -20.59
CA ILE A 176 3.99 -6.49 -19.55
C ILE A 176 3.63 -5.07 -19.97
N ILE A 177 2.38 -4.67 -19.79
CA ILE A 177 1.91 -3.31 -19.94
C ILE A 177 1.11 -3.00 -18.69
N VAL A 178 1.48 -1.95 -17.99
CA VAL A 178 0.77 -1.48 -16.80
C VAL A 178 0.56 0.03 -16.91
N GLU A 179 -0.65 0.48 -16.61
CA GLU A 179 -1.06 1.87 -16.82
C GLU A 179 -1.88 2.36 -15.62
N TYR A 180 -1.64 3.60 -15.22
CA TYR A 180 -2.42 4.25 -14.19
C TYR A 180 -2.70 5.72 -14.55
N PRO A 181 -3.62 5.96 -15.52
CA PRO A 181 -4.06 7.31 -15.87
C PRO A 181 -5.11 7.83 -14.88
N GLN A 182 -4.96 9.09 -14.51
CA GLN A 182 -5.87 9.90 -13.73
C GLN A 182 -5.95 11.31 -14.34
N GLY A 183 -7.05 12.04 -14.13
CA GLY A 183 -7.23 13.41 -14.66
C GLY A 183 -7.39 14.50 -13.59
N TRP A 184 -7.26 14.19 -12.31
CA TRP A 184 -7.61 15.10 -11.23
C TRP A 184 -6.62 16.26 -10.99
N LEU A 185 -5.39 16.17 -11.51
CA LEU A 185 -4.36 17.20 -11.44
C LEU A 185 -4.11 17.91 -12.78
N ILE A 186 -5.08 17.90 -13.69
CA ILE A 186 -4.96 18.56 -14.99
C ILE A 186 -4.75 20.07 -14.86
N ASP A 187 -5.28 20.69 -13.81
CA ASP A 187 -5.11 22.10 -13.48
C ASP A 187 -4.17 22.27 -12.28
N LEU A 188 -3.65 23.49 -12.08
CA LEU A 188 -2.81 23.84 -10.93
C LEU A 188 -3.65 23.96 -9.64
N VAL A 189 -4.32 22.87 -9.25
CA VAL A 189 -5.26 22.85 -8.11
C VAL A 189 -4.57 23.01 -6.75
N GLU A 190 -3.27 22.73 -6.65
CA GLU A 190 -2.45 23.00 -5.47
C GLU A 190 -2.42 24.50 -5.11
N ALA A 191 -2.51 25.39 -6.08
CA ALA A 191 -2.59 26.84 -5.87
C ALA A 191 -3.95 27.31 -5.32
N THR A 192 -5.00 26.47 -5.39
CA THR A 192 -6.34 26.80 -4.87
C THR A 192 -6.54 26.44 -3.40
N GLY A 193 -5.50 25.90 -2.74
CA GLY A 193 -5.58 25.44 -1.36
C GLY A 193 -6.15 24.04 -1.20
N GLN A 194 -6.28 23.26 -2.28
CA GLN A 194 -6.67 21.85 -2.24
C GLN A 194 -5.60 21.05 -1.51
N LYS A 195 -5.94 20.52 -0.32
CA LYS A 195 -4.98 19.91 0.62
C LYS A 195 -4.25 18.69 0.06
N GLN A 196 -4.94 17.85 -0.72
CA GLN A 196 -4.36 16.62 -1.25
C GLN A 196 -3.33 16.93 -2.33
N ALA A 197 -3.57 17.93 -3.17
CA ALA A 197 -2.61 18.42 -4.15
C ALA A 197 -1.42 19.14 -3.49
N ALA A 198 -1.69 20.03 -2.53
CA ALA A 198 -0.69 20.90 -1.91
C ALA A 198 0.51 20.17 -1.28
N TRP A 199 0.35 18.95 -0.79
CA TRP A 199 1.49 18.20 -0.26
C TRP A 199 2.10 17.23 -1.28
N ARG A 200 1.30 16.72 -2.25
CA ARG A 200 1.77 15.80 -3.29
C ARG A 200 2.65 16.47 -4.34
N THR A 201 2.46 17.74 -4.55
CA THR A 201 3.24 18.55 -5.50
C THR A 201 4.41 19.32 -4.85
N ASP A 202 4.58 19.17 -3.54
CA ASP A 202 5.68 19.76 -2.75
C ASP A 202 6.80 18.71 -2.55
N PRO A 203 8.00 18.88 -3.17
CA PRO A 203 9.11 17.93 -3.04
C PRO A 203 9.57 17.69 -1.60
N ALA A 204 9.45 18.68 -0.71
CA ALA A 204 9.83 18.53 0.69
C ALA A 204 8.91 17.58 1.47
N ARG A 205 7.70 17.35 0.98
CA ARG A 205 6.65 16.56 1.64
C ARG A 205 6.34 15.26 0.92
N CYS A 206 6.41 15.28 -0.41
CA CYS A 206 6.11 14.14 -1.27
C CYS A 206 7.36 13.30 -1.58
N GLY A 207 8.53 13.94 -1.72
CA GLY A 207 9.77 13.30 -2.15
C GLY A 207 10.17 13.70 -3.58
N ALA A 208 10.96 12.87 -4.24
CA ALA A 208 11.64 13.19 -5.48
C ALA A 208 10.75 13.20 -6.73
N ALA A 209 9.52 12.67 -6.67
CA ALA A 209 8.64 12.50 -7.83
C ALA A 209 7.17 12.77 -7.46
N GLY A 210 6.39 13.25 -8.43
CA GLY A 210 4.96 13.50 -8.32
C GLY A 210 4.13 12.27 -8.71
N ALA A 211 3.69 12.18 -9.96
CA ALA A 211 2.89 11.05 -10.46
C ALA A 211 3.59 9.71 -10.30
N ILE A 212 4.91 9.64 -10.56
CA ILE A 212 5.70 8.42 -10.36
C ILE A 212 5.69 8.00 -8.89
N GLY A 213 5.86 8.94 -7.96
CA GLY A 213 5.86 8.68 -6.52
C GLY A 213 4.48 8.27 -5.99
N ASP A 214 3.42 8.93 -6.46
CA ASP A 214 2.06 8.69 -5.98
C ASP A 214 1.44 7.43 -6.60
N ILE A 215 1.46 7.28 -7.92
CA ILE A 215 0.76 6.21 -8.63
C ILE A 215 1.68 5.23 -9.40
N GLY A 216 2.86 5.66 -9.84
CA GLY A 216 3.82 4.78 -10.50
C GLY A 216 4.34 3.65 -9.60
N THR A 217 4.50 3.91 -8.31
CA THR A 217 4.88 2.88 -7.31
C THR A 217 3.84 1.77 -7.17
N HIS A 218 2.56 2.06 -7.38
CA HIS A 218 1.53 1.03 -7.43
C HIS A 218 1.68 0.13 -8.66
N CYS A 219 2.06 0.72 -9.81
CA CYS A 219 2.29 -0.04 -11.04
C CYS A 219 3.45 -1.02 -10.88
N GLU A 220 4.58 -0.54 -10.36
CA GLU A 220 5.77 -1.34 -10.08
C GLU A 220 5.43 -2.48 -9.12
N ASN A 221 4.89 -2.15 -7.94
CA ASN A 221 4.57 -3.12 -6.89
C ASN A 221 3.57 -4.19 -7.34
N LEU A 222 2.53 -3.80 -8.10
CA LEU A 222 1.52 -4.75 -8.58
C LEU A 222 2.12 -5.77 -9.55
N ILE A 223 2.98 -5.32 -10.46
CA ILE A 223 3.62 -6.21 -11.45
C ILE A 223 4.63 -7.13 -10.78
N GLU A 224 5.48 -6.62 -9.88
CA GLU A 224 6.41 -7.45 -9.11
C GLU A 224 5.65 -8.49 -8.28
N TYR A 225 4.58 -8.09 -7.59
CA TYR A 225 3.73 -8.99 -6.82
C TYR A 225 3.15 -10.14 -7.66
N ILE A 226 2.58 -9.81 -8.83
CA ILE A 226 1.93 -10.82 -9.70
C ILE A 226 2.95 -11.75 -10.34
N THR A 227 4.08 -11.20 -10.83
CA THR A 227 4.99 -11.93 -11.71
C THR A 227 6.24 -12.48 -11.02
N GLY A 228 6.60 -11.92 -9.88
CA GLY A 228 7.89 -12.19 -9.22
C GLY A 228 9.10 -11.70 -10.02
N LEU A 229 8.92 -10.89 -11.08
CA LEU A 229 9.99 -10.37 -11.91
C LEU A 229 10.54 -9.06 -11.37
N HIS A 230 11.88 -8.94 -11.36
CA HIS A 230 12.54 -7.72 -10.92
C HIS A 230 13.02 -6.87 -12.09
N ILE A 231 12.96 -5.56 -11.93
CA ILE A 231 13.48 -4.61 -12.91
C ILE A 231 15.01 -4.74 -12.96
N LYS A 232 15.54 -4.97 -14.17
CA LYS A 232 16.98 -5.02 -14.43
C LYS A 232 17.54 -3.67 -14.85
N GLU A 233 16.84 -3.00 -15.75
CA GLU A 233 17.16 -1.67 -16.27
C GLU A 233 15.90 -1.00 -16.81
N LEU A 234 15.87 0.31 -16.83
CA LEU A 234 14.75 1.10 -17.31
C LEU A 234 15.20 2.33 -18.12
N CYS A 235 14.26 2.87 -18.91
CA CYS A 235 14.40 4.13 -19.63
C CYS A 235 13.13 4.93 -19.37
N ALA A 236 13.27 6.09 -18.76
CA ALA A 236 12.15 6.92 -18.32
C ALA A 236 12.09 8.25 -19.04
N ASP A 237 10.86 8.67 -19.35
CA ASP A 237 10.52 10.02 -19.82
C ASP A 237 9.51 10.61 -18.82
N LEU A 238 9.93 11.62 -18.07
CA LEU A 238 9.11 12.34 -17.10
C LEU A 238 8.83 13.74 -17.60
N THR A 239 7.58 14.17 -17.52
CA THR A 239 7.15 15.48 -17.97
C THR A 239 6.40 16.22 -16.87
N ILE A 240 6.53 17.55 -16.86
CA ILE A 240 5.71 18.49 -16.12
C ILE A 240 4.93 19.29 -17.14
N PHE A 241 3.65 18.97 -17.34
CA PHE A 241 2.78 19.66 -18.29
C PHE A 241 2.13 20.89 -17.67
N VAL A 242 1.79 20.83 -16.38
CA VAL A 242 1.11 21.95 -15.71
C VAL A 242 2.12 22.99 -15.28
N GLU A 243 2.03 24.18 -15.91
CA GLU A 243 2.94 25.30 -15.63
C GLU A 243 2.93 25.69 -14.15
N GLY A 244 4.12 25.86 -13.56
CA GLY A 244 4.31 26.19 -12.15
C GLY A 244 4.38 25.01 -11.19
N ARG A 245 4.13 23.78 -11.67
CA ARG A 245 4.33 22.54 -10.88
C ARG A 245 5.81 22.22 -10.75
N MET A 246 6.22 21.60 -9.64
CA MET A 246 7.63 21.30 -9.35
C MET A 246 8.03 19.85 -9.59
N LEU A 247 7.06 18.94 -9.62
CA LEU A 247 7.25 17.50 -9.80
C LEU A 247 6.52 17.00 -11.05
N ASP A 248 6.91 15.83 -11.54
CA ASP A 248 6.29 15.17 -12.69
C ASP A 248 4.78 14.97 -12.48
N ASP A 249 4.00 15.21 -13.51
CA ASP A 249 2.58 14.91 -13.58
C ASP A 249 2.27 13.84 -14.65
N ASP A 250 3.29 13.46 -15.43
CA ASP A 250 3.25 12.40 -16.44
C ASP A 250 4.57 11.62 -16.47
N GLY A 251 4.48 10.30 -16.63
CA GLY A 251 5.64 9.43 -16.72
C GLY A 251 5.44 8.20 -17.61
N ASN A 252 6.40 7.98 -18.51
CA ASN A 252 6.44 6.87 -19.45
C ASN A 252 7.75 6.10 -19.29
N ILE A 253 7.70 4.82 -18.91
CA ILE A 253 8.86 4.03 -18.59
C ILE A 253 8.90 2.75 -19.43
N LEU A 254 10.00 2.53 -20.15
CA LEU A 254 10.33 1.25 -20.75
C LEU A 254 11.16 0.44 -19.76
N ILE A 255 10.84 -0.85 -19.59
CA ILE A 255 11.45 -1.71 -18.58
C ILE A 255 12.00 -2.99 -19.22
N HIS A 256 13.21 -3.39 -18.83
CA HIS A 256 13.74 -4.71 -19.02
C HIS A 256 13.75 -5.46 -17.69
N TYR A 257 13.12 -6.63 -17.66
CA TYR A 257 13.10 -7.50 -16.48
C TYR A 257 14.26 -8.50 -16.49
N ASP A 258 14.53 -9.09 -15.35
CA ASP A 258 15.64 -10.04 -15.12
C ASP A 258 15.53 -11.32 -15.97
N ASN A 259 14.31 -11.81 -16.26
CA ASN A 259 14.07 -12.94 -17.16
C ASN A 259 14.14 -12.59 -18.67
N GLY A 260 14.38 -11.32 -19.01
CA GLY A 260 14.39 -10.82 -20.40
C GLY A 260 13.05 -10.29 -20.91
N ALA A 261 11.96 -10.38 -20.14
CA ALA A 261 10.69 -9.75 -20.49
C ALA A 261 10.81 -8.24 -20.64
N LYS A 262 9.90 -7.65 -21.40
CA LYS A 262 9.85 -6.21 -21.68
C LYS A 262 8.58 -5.60 -21.09
N GLY A 263 8.72 -4.49 -20.35
CA GLY A 263 7.64 -3.72 -19.77
C GLY A 263 7.42 -2.37 -20.43
N ILE A 264 6.19 -1.92 -20.35
CA ILE A 264 5.77 -0.53 -20.53
C ILE A 264 4.98 -0.18 -19.26
N LEU A 265 5.42 0.87 -18.57
CA LEU A 265 4.70 1.46 -17.45
C LEU A 265 4.36 2.89 -17.82
N HIS A 266 3.08 3.23 -17.75
CA HIS A 266 2.57 4.58 -17.91
C HIS A 266 1.82 4.99 -16.66
N CYS A 267 2.11 6.18 -16.13
CA CYS A 267 1.30 6.79 -15.09
C CYS A 267 1.21 8.29 -15.29
N SER A 268 0.00 8.83 -15.15
CA SER A 268 -0.26 10.23 -15.42
C SER A 268 -1.40 10.74 -14.54
N GLN A 269 -1.31 11.98 -14.06
CA GLN A 269 -2.36 12.62 -13.29
C GLN A 269 -3.06 13.75 -14.06
N ILE A 270 -2.77 13.85 -15.36
CA ILE A 270 -3.29 14.89 -16.28
C ILE A 270 -4.08 14.32 -17.46
N CYS A 271 -4.43 13.04 -17.44
CA CYS A 271 -5.24 12.39 -18.47
C CYS A 271 -6.71 12.83 -18.35
N ASN A 272 -7.09 13.87 -19.10
CA ASN A 272 -8.40 14.47 -19.01
C ASN A 272 -9.54 13.48 -19.27
N GLY A 273 -10.46 13.36 -18.32
CA GLY A 273 -11.61 12.45 -18.40
C GLY A 273 -11.36 11.09 -17.78
N GLU A 274 -10.10 10.75 -17.45
CA GLU A 274 -9.79 9.53 -16.70
C GLU A 274 -10.05 9.73 -15.20
N GLU A 275 -10.73 8.75 -14.61
CA GLU A 275 -11.03 8.77 -13.17
C GLU A 275 -9.89 8.12 -12.36
N ASN A 276 -9.74 6.80 -12.48
CA ASN A 276 -8.74 6.01 -11.74
C ASN A 276 -8.50 4.67 -12.45
N ASP A 277 -8.20 4.68 -13.75
CA ASP A 277 -8.09 3.45 -14.57
C ASP A 277 -6.73 2.77 -14.42
N PHE A 278 -6.46 2.28 -13.21
CA PHE A 278 -5.32 1.40 -12.98
C PHE A 278 -5.57 0.04 -13.62
N ASN A 279 -4.71 -0.36 -14.57
CA ASN A 279 -4.89 -1.60 -15.30
C ASN A 279 -3.56 -2.26 -15.66
N PHE A 280 -3.61 -3.56 -15.97
CA PHE A 280 -2.48 -4.29 -16.50
C PHE A 280 -2.86 -5.30 -17.60
N ARG A 281 -1.88 -5.58 -18.46
CA ARG A 281 -1.88 -6.65 -19.45
C ARG A 281 -0.57 -7.41 -19.34
N ILE A 282 -0.63 -8.70 -19.03
CA ILE A 282 0.54 -9.56 -18.90
C ILE A 282 0.43 -10.67 -19.95
N TYR A 283 1.45 -10.83 -20.77
CA TYR A 283 1.50 -11.78 -21.87
C TYR A 283 2.65 -12.75 -21.67
N GLY A 284 2.30 -14.03 -21.55
CA GLY A 284 3.24 -15.14 -21.54
C GLY A 284 3.29 -15.89 -22.86
N SER A 285 4.07 -16.97 -22.90
CA SER A 285 4.22 -17.81 -24.09
C SER A 285 2.99 -18.69 -24.38
N LYS A 286 2.11 -18.91 -23.38
CA LYS A 286 0.91 -19.76 -23.50
C LYS A 286 -0.38 -18.96 -23.45
N ALA A 287 -0.44 -17.93 -22.60
CA ALA A 287 -1.65 -17.16 -22.37
C ALA A 287 -1.35 -15.71 -21.99
N GLY A 288 -2.38 -14.87 -21.99
CA GLY A 288 -2.32 -13.50 -21.49
C GLY A 288 -3.50 -13.20 -20.58
N ILE A 289 -3.31 -12.26 -19.65
CA ILE A 289 -4.34 -11.75 -18.74
C ILE A 289 -4.46 -10.24 -18.87
N THR A 290 -5.68 -9.75 -18.62
CA THR A 290 -6.00 -8.31 -18.54
C THR A 290 -6.91 -8.06 -17.36
N TRP A 291 -6.62 -7.05 -16.58
CA TRP A 291 -7.44 -6.61 -15.45
C TRP A 291 -7.50 -5.09 -15.38
N HIS A 292 -8.63 -4.56 -14.91
CA HIS A 292 -8.87 -3.14 -14.69
C HIS A 292 -9.42 -2.90 -13.28
N GLN A 293 -8.87 -1.92 -12.59
CA GLN A 293 -9.32 -1.53 -11.25
C GLN A 293 -10.76 -0.97 -11.25
N MET A 294 -11.19 -0.32 -12.33
CA MET A 294 -12.56 0.17 -12.45
C MET A 294 -13.61 -0.98 -12.59
N GLU A 295 -13.14 -2.20 -12.94
CA GLU A 295 -13.94 -3.45 -13.00
C GLU A 295 -13.24 -4.56 -12.19
N PRO A 296 -12.98 -4.36 -10.88
CA PRO A 296 -11.97 -5.13 -10.14
C PRO A 296 -12.36 -6.61 -9.95
N ASN A 297 -13.64 -6.91 -10.08
CA ASN A 297 -14.20 -8.27 -9.91
C ASN A 297 -14.11 -9.13 -11.16
N THR A 298 -13.51 -8.62 -12.23
CA THR A 298 -13.45 -9.27 -13.55
C THR A 298 -12.00 -9.25 -14.06
N MET A 299 -11.53 -10.40 -14.54
CA MET A 299 -10.26 -10.55 -15.25
C MET A 299 -10.49 -11.32 -16.53
N VAL A 300 -9.82 -10.96 -17.61
CA VAL A 300 -9.89 -11.67 -18.89
C VAL A 300 -8.63 -12.49 -19.08
N PHE A 301 -8.78 -13.79 -19.24
CA PHE A 301 -7.72 -14.73 -19.60
C PHE A 301 -7.88 -15.11 -21.08
N ARG A 302 -6.79 -15.09 -21.84
CA ARG A 302 -6.80 -15.36 -23.29
C ARG A 302 -5.73 -16.36 -23.67
N THR A 303 -6.14 -17.35 -24.46
CA THR A 303 -5.21 -18.22 -25.19
C THR A 303 -5.44 -18.06 -26.69
N ARG A 304 -4.45 -18.49 -27.48
CA ARG A 304 -4.60 -18.48 -28.93
C ARG A 304 -5.68 -19.45 -29.42
N ASP A 305 -5.75 -20.61 -28.78
CA ASP A 305 -6.56 -21.74 -29.30
C ASP A 305 -8.01 -21.70 -28.78
N GLU A 306 -8.24 -21.25 -27.54
CA GLU A 306 -9.58 -21.22 -26.91
C GLU A 306 -10.21 -19.81 -26.90
N GLY A 307 -9.44 -18.78 -27.26
CA GLY A 307 -9.92 -17.38 -27.24
C GLY A 307 -9.95 -16.76 -25.83
N ALA A 308 -10.94 -15.92 -25.57
CA ALA A 308 -11.06 -15.17 -24.31
C ALA A 308 -12.03 -15.86 -23.33
N ARG A 309 -11.59 -16.03 -22.10
CA ARG A 309 -12.38 -16.49 -20.96
C ARG A 309 -12.44 -15.38 -19.91
N ILE A 310 -13.64 -15.12 -19.40
CA ILE A 310 -13.85 -14.18 -18.29
C ILE A 310 -13.75 -14.97 -16.96
N ILE A 311 -12.89 -14.51 -16.08
CA ILE A 311 -12.75 -14.98 -14.69
C ILE A 311 -13.38 -13.91 -13.79
N ARG A 312 -14.21 -14.32 -12.82
CA ARG A 312 -14.91 -13.39 -11.94
C ARG A 312 -14.78 -13.81 -10.48
N THR A 313 -14.70 -12.81 -9.60
CA THR A 313 -14.68 -13.00 -8.15
C THR A 313 -15.87 -13.86 -7.70
N ALA A 314 -15.61 -14.85 -6.85
CA ALA A 314 -16.58 -15.80 -6.31
C ALA A 314 -17.30 -16.70 -7.35
N VAL A 315 -16.80 -16.79 -8.58
CA VAL A 315 -17.42 -17.61 -9.64
C VAL A 315 -16.47 -18.72 -10.08
N GLY A 316 -16.96 -19.96 -10.05
CA GLY A 316 -16.21 -21.14 -10.48
C GLY A 316 -15.10 -21.53 -9.50
N GLN A 317 -14.05 -22.16 -10.02
CA GLN A 317 -12.88 -22.56 -9.22
C GLN A 317 -11.81 -21.47 -9.31
N LEU A 318 -11.60 -20.77 -8.22
CA LEU A 318 -10.53 -19.80 -8.04
C LEU A 318 -9.45 -20.37 -7.11
N SER A 319 -8.28 -19.75 -7.14
CA SER A 319 -7.18 -20.09 -6.23
C SER A 319 -7.59 -19.94 -4.75
N PRO A 320 -6.95 -20.68 -3.84
CA PRO A 320 -7.17 -20.50 -2.41
C PRO A 320 -6.97 -19.06 -1.97
N ALA A 321 -5.98 -18.35 -2.53
CA ALA A 321 -5.69 -16.95 -2.21
C ALA A 321 -6.82 -16.02 -2.66
N ALA A 322 -7.32 -16.16 -3.89
CA ALA A 322 -8.46 -15.37 -4.38
C ALA A 322 -9.71 -15.59 -3.51
N ASN A 323 -10.03 -16.84 -3.19
CA ASN A 323 -11.16 -17.18 -2.33
C ASN A 323 -11.03 -16.62 -0.91
N ALA A 324 -9.84 -16.71 -0.31
CA ALA A 324 -9.59 -16.19 1.03
C ALA A 324 -9.70 -14.65 1.12
N HIS A 325 -9.53 -13.95 -0.01
CA HIS A 325 -9.65 -12.49 -0.09
C HIS A 325 -11.00 -12.01 -0.60
N THR A 326 -11.96 -12.92 -0.83
CA THR A 326 -13.33 -12.65 -1.24
C THR A 326 -14.27 -12.77 -0.04
N ARG A 327 -15.13 -11.78 0.17
CA ARG A 327 -16.13 -11.76 1.27
C ARG A 327 -17.53 -12.04 0.78
N GLN A 328 -17.84 -11.53 -0.42
CA GLN A 328 -19.21 -11.54 -0.92
C GLN A 328 -19.46 -12.74 -1.84
N PRO A 329 -20.68 -13.28 -1.86
CA PRO A 329 -21.03 -14.32 -2.82
C PRO A 329 -21.08 -13.77 -4.25
N ALA A 330 -21.05 -14.67 -5.24
CA ALA A 330 -21.12 -14.32 -6.65
C ALA A 330 -22.22 -13.29 -6.96
N GLY A 331 -21.90 -12.31 -7.80
CA GLY A 331 -22.83 -11.25 -8.19
C GLY A 331 -22.90 -10.05 -7.25
N HIS A 332 -22.11 -10.04 -6.16
CA HIS A 332 -21.99 -8.92 -5.24
C HIS A 332 -20.59 -8.33 -5.37
N PRO A 333 -20.41 -7.15 -5.98
CA PRO A 333 -19.08 -6.58 -6.20
C PRO A 333 -18.42 -6.13 -4.92
N GLU A 334 -17.12 -6.41 -4.81
CA GLU A 334 -16.21 -5.83 -3.81
C GLU A 334 -15.30 -4.80 -4.49
N GLY A 335 -14.81 -3.82 -3.74
CA GLY A 335 -14.07 -2.71 -4.31
C GLY A 335 -12.90 -2.21 -3.46
N TYR A 336 -12.69 -0.91 -3.53
CA TYR A 336 -11.49 -0.24 -2.99
C TYR A 336 -11.33 -0.39 -1.47
N VAL A 337 -12.42 -0.28 -0.70
CA VAL A 337 -12.36 -0.39 0.76
C VAL A 337 -12.01 -1.81 1.20
N GLU A 338 -12.54 -2.82 0.50
CA GLU A 338 -12.30 -4.23 0.79
C GLU A 338 -10.83 -4.62 0.58
N THR A 339 -10.09 -3.93 -0.29
CA THR A 339 -8.64 -4.16 -0.44
C THR A 339 -7.86 -3.73 0.78
N PHE A 340 -8.17 -2.58 1.37
CA PHE A 340 -7.62 -2.16 2.66
C PHE A 340 -8.04 -3.14 3.77
N ALA A 341 -9.30 -3.56 3.78
CA ALA A 341 -9.77 -4.54 4.74
C ALA A 341 -9.00 -5.86 4.65
N ASN A 342 -8.65 -6.32 3.45
CA ASN A 342 -7.80 -7.50 3.26
C ASN A 342 -6.42 -7.33 3.90
N ILE A 343 -5.76 -6.18 3.70
CA ILE A 343 -4.46 -5.91 4.34
C ILE A 343 -4.59 -5.88 5.87
N TYR A 344 -5.56 -5.15 6.40
CA TYR A 344 -5.77 -5.05 7.84
C TYR A 344 -6.14 -6.39 8.48
N ARG A 345 -6.97 -7.19 7.84
CA ARG A 345 -7.33 -8.54 8.30
C ARG A 345 -6.11 -9.47 8.29
N ASN A 346 -5.33 -9.46 7.21
CA ASN A 346 -4.13 -10.27 7.07
C ASN A 346 -3.08 -9.87 8.12
N PHE A 347 -2.89 -8.57 8.34
CA PHE A 347 -2.07 -8.06 9.43
C PHE A 347 -2.58 -8.52 10.80
N ALA A 348 -3.89 -8.47 11.05
CA ALA A 348 -4.49 -8.94 12.30
C ALA A 348 -4.24 -10.43 12.52
N PHE A 349 -4.35 -11.25 11.49
CA PHE A 349 -4.05 -12.69 11.56
C PHE A 349 -2.58 -12.96 11.84
N ALA A 350 -1.67 -12.22 11.19
CA ALA A 350 -0.24 -12.30 11.48
C ALA A 350 0.09 -11.92 12.93
N LEU A 351 -0.56 -10.87 13.45
CA LEU A 351 -0.39 -10.43 14.84
C LEU A 351 -0.92 -11.47 15.83
N ARG A 352 -2.09 -12.06 15.58
CA ARG A 352 -2.64 -13.15 16.40
C ARG A 352 -1.77 -14.39 16.37
N ALA A 353 -1.31 -14.82 15.19
CA ALA A 353 -0.40 -15.94 15.03
C ALA A 353 0.88 -15.72 15.87
N ARG A 354 1.45 -14.51 15.81
CA ARG A 354 2.60 -14.13 16.61
C ARG A 354 2.33 -14.21 18.12
N TRP A 355 1.18 -13.74 18.60
CA TRP A 355 0.81 -13.85 20.02
C TRP A 355 0.64 -15.30 20.47
N GLU A 356 0.31 -16.20 19.54
CA GLU A 356 0.21 -17.65 19.77
C GLU A 356 1.55 -18.39 19.59
N GLY A 357 2.61 -17.69 19.19
CA GLY A 357 3.91 -18.32 18.87
C GLY A 357 3.88 -19.17 17.60
N LYS A 358 2.93 -18.89 16.69
CA LYS A 358 2.77 -19.55 15.39
C LYS A 358 3.40 -18.72 14.25
N ALA A 359 3.74 -19.40 13.16
CA ALA A 359 4.10 -18.74 11.92
C ALA A 359 2.87 -18.08 11.28
N GLN A 360 3.10 -16.98 10.54
CA GLN A 360 2.06 -16.38 9.69
C GLN A 360 1.65 -17.39 8.59
N ASP A 361 0.36 -17.49 8.34
CA ASP A 361 -0.16 -18.25 7.21
C ASP A 361 0.13 -17.48 5.91
N PRO A 362 0.89 -18.07 4.96
CA PRO A 362 1.24 -17.40 3.71
C PRO A 362 0.04 -17.09 2.82
N LEU A 363 -1.11 -17.68 3.07
CA LEU A 363 -2.36 -17.37 2.37
C LEU A 363 -2.81 -15.92 2.62
N TYR A 364 -2.47 -15.37 3.77
CA TYR A 364 -2.85 -14.03 4.22
C TYR A 364 -1.65 -13.09 4.19
N ASP A 365 -1.05 -12.95 3.01
CA ASP A 365 0.08 -12.06 2.75
C ASP A 365 -0.34 -10.57 2.73
N PHE A 366 0.63 -9.71 2.98
CA PHE A 366 0.51 -8.26 2.82
C PHE A 366 1.89 -7.66 2.53
N PRO A 367 1.96 -6.52 1.81
CA PRO A 367 3.22 -5.85 1.55
C PRO A 367 3.89 -5.37 2.85
N GLY A 368 5.21 -5.45 2.90
CA GLY A 368 6.03 -5.02 4.02
C GLY A 368 7.09 -3.99 3.63
N ILE A 369 8.20 -3.99 4.37
CA ILE A 369 9.27 -3.02 4.14
C ILE A 369 10.10 -3.35 2.89
N ASP A 370 10.14 -4.61 2.46
CA ASP A 370 10.90 -4.99 1.27
C ASP A 370 10.24 -4.40 0.02
N GLU A 371 8.92 -4.48 -0.09
CA GLU A 371 8.15 -3.79 -1.12
C GLU A 371 8.29 -2.27 -1.00
N GLY A 372 8.40 -1.75 0.21
CA GLY A 372 8.67 -0.34 0.45
C GLY A 372 10.04 0.10 -0.08
N ILE A 373 11.08 -0.73 0.09
CA ILE A 373 12.43 -0.49 -0.45
C ILE A 373 12.41 -0.52 -1.97
N MET A 374 11.72 -1.51 -2.57
CA MET A 374 11.59 -1.62 -4.02
C MET A 374 10.90 -0.39 -4.62
N GLY A 375 9.78 0.05 -4.03
CA GLY A 375 9.08 1.25 -4.47
C GLY A 375 9.92 2.52 -4.36
N MET A 376 10.69 2.70 -3.27
CA MET A 376 11.59 3.84 -3.14
C MET A 376 12.77 3.77 -4.13
N ALA A 377 13.33 2.58 -4.34
CA ALA A 377 14.37 2.39 -5.37
C ALA A 377 13.82 2.66 -6.77
N PHE A 378 12.58 2.23 -7.06
CA PHE A 378 11.91 2.53 -8.33
C PHE A 378 11.83 4.03 -8.58
N ILE A 379 11.34 4.81 -7.62
CA ILE A 379 11.25 6.28 -7.73
C ILE A 379 12.63 6.88 -8.05
N GLU A 380 13.67 6.55 -7.27
CA GLU A 380 14.99 7.15 -7.43
C GLU A 380 15.64 6.74 -8.77
N ASN A 381 15.48 5.48 -9.21
CA ASN A 381 16.00 5.02 -10.50
C ASN A 381 15.26 5.66 -11.69
N VAL A 382 13.94 5.85 -11.60
CA VAL A 382 13.15 6.52 -12.65
C VAL A 382 13.56 7.98 -12.78
N VAL A 383 13.66 8.71 -11.67
CA VAL A 383 14.12 10.11 -11.68
C VAL A 383 15.53 10.24 -12.23
N ARG A 384 16.45 9.35 -11.81
CA ARG A 384 17.83 9.31 -12.34
C ARG A 384 17.85 9.06 -13.83
N SER A 385 17.02 8.13 -14.33
CA SER A 385 16.92 7.82 -15.74
C SER A 385 16.40 8.99 -16.58
N ALA A 386 15.37 9.67 -16.10
CA ALA A 386 14.80 10.83 -16.79
C ALA A 386 15.76 12.03 -16.85
N GLN A 387 16.69 12.13 -15.89
CA GLN A 387 17.71 13.18 -15.85
C GLN A 387 18.99 12.83 -16.65
N ASP A 388 19.21 11.56 -16.99
CA ASP A 388 20.39 11.11 -17.72
C ASP A 388 20.21 11.30 -19.23
N ASN A 389 20.81 12.36 -19.77
CA ASN A 389 20.81 12.63 -21.21
C ASN A 389 21.88 11.87 -22.00
N THR A 390 22.67 11.01 -21.35
CA THR A 390 23.81 10.31 -21.95
C THR A 390 23.55 8.84 -22.22
N ASN A 391 22.82 8.19 -21.33
CA ASN A 391 22.52 6.77 -21.40
C ASN A 391 21.03 6.54 -21.61
N LYS A 392 20.67 5.73 -22.60
CA LYS A 392 19.29 5.36 -22.85
C LYS A 392 18.72 4.45 -21.75
N TRP A 393 19.53 3.58 -21.19
CA TRP A 393 19.12 2.59 -20.18
C TRP A 393 19.87 2.80 -18.88
N THR A 394 19.12 2.97 -17.82
CA THR A 394 19.62 3.07 -16.45
C THR A 394 19.51 1.72 -15.77
N LYS A 395 20.62 1.18 -15.27
CA LYS A 395 20.59 -0.04 -14.45
C LYS A 395 19.80 0.23 -13.17
N PHE A 396 18.97 -0.74 -12.80
CA PHE A 396 18.21 -0.65 -11.54
C PHE A 396 19.14 -0.95 -10.36
N GLU A 397 19.17 -0.08 -9.39
CA GLU A 397 19.98 -0.15 -8.17
C GLU A 397 19.10 -0.05 -6.93
N LEU A 398 19.37 -0.96 -5.96
CA LEU A 398 18.76 -0.95 -4.64
C LEU A 398 19.59 -0.14 -3.67
#